data_bac74c74ca42f50775cd813a339097c2
#
_entry.id   bac74c74ca42f50775cd813a339097c2
#
_cell.length_a   1.000
_cell.length_b   1.000
_cell.length_c   1.000
_cell.angle_alpha   90.00
_cell.angle_beta   90.00
_cell.angle_gamma   90.00
#
_symmetry.space_group_name_H-M   'P 1'
#
loop_
_entity.id
_entity.type
_entity.pdbx_description
1 polymer ?
#
loop_
_entity_poly.entity_id
_entity_poly.type
_entity_poly.pdbx_seq_one_letter_code
_entity_poly.pdbx_strand_id
1 'polypeptide(L)'
;MSKQTFHLGLSLAGAVSAGAYTAGFMDYLLEALSEWEIAKQEQANNPKSNIPNHKVVIDAIGGASAGGMVGMISTLALYAGNWKPVKKVSNVKTGNYLYDSWVFLDDDLTSNNKKSRAKATFEKMLDTSDIDTDHGAPSLLNSTPIDAIAERVFDELPKDAGLDKLPSF
;
A
#
# COMPACT_ATOMS: atom_id res chain seq x y z
N MET A 1 -5.35 32.02 -14.69
CA MET A 1 -6.39 30.97 -14.88
C MET A 1 -6.36 30.08 -13.66
N SER A 2 -7.53 29.78 -13.05
CA SER A 2 -7.59 28.79 -11.97
C SER A 2 -7.19 27.43 -12.51
N LYS A 3 -6.33 26.68 -11.79
CA LYS A 3 -6.01 25.30 -12.18
C LYS A 3 -7.30 24.48 -12.10
N GLN A 4 -7.60 23.71 -13.14
CA GLN A 4 -8.68 22.74 -13.07
C GLN A 4 -8.30 21.64 -12.07
N THR A 5 -9.28 21.15 -11.33
CA THR A 5 -9.10 20.06 -10.36
C THR A 5 -9.88 18.84 -10.83
N PHE A 6 -9.22 17.70 -10.88
CA PHE A 6 -9.83 16.40 -11.07
C PHE A 6 -10.02 15.72 -9.72
N HIS A 7 -11.23 15.31 -9.45
CA HIS A 7 -11.62 14.59 -8.25
C HIS A 7 -11.73 13.10 -8.55
N LEU A 8 -10.99 12.28 -7.82
CA LEU A 8 -10.96 10.82 -7.97
C LEU A 8 -11.55 10.14 -6.76
N GLY A 9 -12.53 9.26 -7.02
CA GLY A 9 -12.95 8.25 -6.07
C GLY A 9 -12.40 6.89 -6.50
N LEU A 10 -11.71 6.19 -5.62
CA LEU A 10 -11.13 4.87 -5.90
C LEU A 10 -11.96 3.78 -5.24
N SER A 11 -12.42 2.80 -6.02
CA SER A 11 -13.12 1.62 -5.54
C SER A 11 -12.26 0.38 -5.83
N LEU A 12 -11.77 -0.27 -4.78
CA LEU A 12 -10.83 -1.36 -4.85
C LEU A 12 -11.53 -2.69 -4.57
N ALA A 13 -11.47 -3.62 -5.52
CA ALA A 13 -12.11 -4.91 -5.39
C ALA A 13 -11.46 -5.79 -4.33
N GLY A 14 -12.26 -6.62 -3.68
CA GLY A 14 -11.78 -7.70 -2.84
C GLY A 14 -11.21 -8.83 -3.67
N ALA A 15 -10.21 -9.52 -3.14
CA ALA A 15 -9.62 -10.70 -3.77
C ALA A 15 -8.79 -11.50 -2.76
N VAL A 16 -8.70 -12.79 -2.95
CA VAL A 16 -7.93 -13.67 -2.05
C VAL A 16 -6.42 -13.45 -2.24
N SER A 17 -5.94 -13.39 -3.48
CA SER A 17 -4.51 -13.24 -3.81
C SER A 17 -4.19 -12.00 -4.64
N ALA A 18 -5.19 -11.39 -5.28
CA ALA A 18 -4.97 -10.23 -6.13
C ALA A 18 -4.80 -8.92 -5.37
N GLY A 19 -4.78 -8.95 -4.02
CA GLY A 19 -4.39 -7.80 -3.20
C GLY A 19 -2.99 -7.28 -3.53
N ALA A 20 -2.06 -8.17 -3.85
CA ALA A 20 -0.73 -7.79 -4.33
C ALA A 20 -0.79 -6.98 -5.65
N TYR A 21 -1.69 -7.35 -6.56
CA TYR A 21 -1.92 -6.60 -7.80
C TYR A 21 -2.49 -5.21 -7.51
N THR A 22 -3.50 -5.14 -6.65
CA THR A 22 -4.13 -3.88 -6.25
C THR A 22 -3.14 -2.96 -5.53
N ALA A 23 -2.28 -3.52 -4.67
CA ALA A 23 -1.21 -2.78 -4.00
C ALA A 23 -0.19 -2.24 -5.01
N GLY A 24 0.22 -3.04 -5.97
CA GLY A 24 1.11 -2.60 -7.05
C GLY A 24 0.48 -1.52 -7.94
N PHE A 25 -0.81 -1.62 -8.23
CA PHE A 25 -1.55 -0.57 -8.93
C PHE A 25 -1.55 0.75 -8.13
N MET A 26 -1.84 0.69 -6.85
CA MET A 26 -1.84 1.89 -5.98
C MET A 26 -0.45 2.49 -5.87
N ASP A 27 0.58 1.67 -5.68
CA ASP A 27 1.98 2.14 -5.65
C ASP A 27 2.36 2.87 -6.94
N TYR A 28 2.00 2.29 -8.09
CA TYR A 28 2.25 2.90 -9.40
C TYR A 28 1.42 4.17 -9.63
N LEU A 29 0.16 4.20 -9.20
CA LEU A 29 -0.68 5.40 -9.31
C LEU A 29 -0.07 6.57 -8.53
N LEU A 30 0.34 6.32 -7.30
CA LEU A 30 0.97 7.34 -6.44
C LEU A 30 2.30 7.80 -7.04
N GLU A 31 3.10 6.88 -7.59
CA GLU A 31 4.32 7.21 -8.31
C GLU A 31 4.04 8.11 -9.52
N ALA A 32 3.08 7.73 -10.37
CA ALA A 32 2.74 8.50 -11.57
C ALA A 32 2.26 9.91 -11.22
N LEU A 33 1.45 10.06 -10.17
CA LEU A 33 1.01 11.38 -9.70
C LEU A 33 2.18 12.21 -9.16
N SER A 34 3.09 11.60 -8.39
CA SER A 34 4.29 12.28 -7.88
C SER A 34 5.22 12.76 -9.00
N GLU A 35 5.51 11.88 -9.96
CA GLU A 35 6.36 12.22 -11.12
C GLU A 35 5.72 13.32 -11.96
N TRP A 36 4.40 13.31 -12.07
CA TRP A 36 3.68 14.37 -12.79
C TRP A 36 3.77 15.72 -12.07
N GLU A 37 3.68 15.77 -10.74
CA GLU A 37 3.90 17.01 -9.98
C GLU A 37 5.32 17.55 -10.16
N ILE A 38 6.34 16.67 -10.15
CA ILE A 38 7.72 17.04 -10.43
C ILE A 38 7.83 17.64 -11.84
N ALA A 39 7.26 16.96 -12.83
CA ALA A 39 7.29 17.42 -14.22
C ALA A 39 6.59 18.79 -14.41
N LYS A 40 5.49 19.05 -13.67
CA LYS A 40 4.84 20.38 -13.67
C LYS A 40 5.71 21.47 -13.07
N GLN A 41 6.48 21.15 -12.02
CA GLN A 41 7.42 22.10 -11.43
C GLN A 41 8.59 22.41 -12.38
N GLU A 42 9.13 21.38 -13.05
CA GLU A 42 10.18 21.55 -14.05
C GLU A 42 9.71 22.35 -15.27
N GLN A 43 8.45 22.17 -15.68
CA GLN A 43 7.84 22.95 -16.77
C GLN A 43 7.81 24.45 -16.48
N ALA A 44 7.66 24.86 -15.22
CA ALA A 44 7.71 26.27 -14.88
C ALA A 44 9.02 26.94 -15.33
N ASN A 45 10.09 26.18 -15.46
CA ASN A 45 11.39 26.60 -15.93
C ASN A 45 11.63 26.31 -17.43
N ASN A 46 10.70 25.65 -18.12
CA ASN A 46 10.80 25.29 -19.54
C ASN A 46 9.49 25.58 -20.29
N PRO A 47 9.31 26.81 -20.84
CA PRO A 47 8.08 27.22 -21.53
C PRO A 47 7.68 26.38 -22.76
N LYS A 48 8.59 25.56 -23.27
CA LYS A 48 8.32 24.67 -24.42
C LYS A 48 7.70 23.34 -24.02
N SER A 49 7.66 23.03 -22.75
CA SER A 49 7.00 21.83 -22.24
C SER A 49 5.48 21.99 -22.31
N ASN A 50 4.76 20.95 -22.69
CA ASN A 50 3.29 20.95 -22.79
C ASN A 50 2.66 19.93 -21.83
N ILE A 51 3.06 20.00 -20.56
CA ILE A 51 2.54 19.13 -19.52
C ILE A 51 1.23 19.70 -19.00
N PRO A 52 0.13 18.93 -18.96
CA PRO A 52 -1.14 19.39 -18.40
C PRO A 52 -0.97 19.88 -16.96
N ASN A 53 -1.45 21.09 -16.67
CA ASN A 53 -1.28 21.74 -15.37
C ASN A 53 -2.58 21.78 -14.56
N HIS A 54 -3.23 20.64 -14.38
CA HIS A 54 -4.37 20.52 -13.48
C HIS A 54 -3.95 19.84 -12.16
N LYS A 55 -4.79 19.94 -11.15
CA LYS A 55 -4.62 19.29 -9.86
C LYS A 55 -5.42 18.00 -9.85
N VAL A 56 -4.88 16.95 -9.22
CA VAL A 56 -5.65 15.75 -8.88
C VAL A 56 -5.87 15.69 -7.39
N VAL A 57 -7.07 15.35 -6.98
CA VAL A 57 -7.44 15.13 -5.58
C VAL A 57 -8.09 13.76 -5.47
N ILE A 58 -7.57 12.92 -4.62
CA ILE A 58 -8.20 11.65 -4.27
C ILE A 58 -9.12 11.93 -3.09
N ASP A 59 -10.43 12.05 -3.36
CA ASP A 59 -11.43 12.41 -2.35
C ASP A 59 -11.82 11.24 -1.46
N ALA A 60 -11.81 10.04 -2.03
CA ALA A 60 -12.22 8.85 -1.31
C ALA A 60 -11.50 7.61 -1.85
N ILE A 61 -11.14 6.72 -0.95
CA ILE A 61 -10.68 5.37 -1.26
C ILE A 61 -11.57 4.41 -0.48
N GLY A 62 -12.21 3.50 -1.17
CA GLY A 62 -13.03 2.46 -0.56
C GLY A 62 -12.73 1.11 -1.18
N GLY A 63 -13.01 0.04 -0.46
CA GLY A 63 -12.81 -1.30 -0.96
C GLY A 63 -13.31 -2.37 -0.01
N ALA A 64 -13.39 -3.60 -0.51
CA ALA A 64 -13.77 -4.78 0.26
C ALA A 64 -12.56 -5.70 0.43
N SER A 65 -12.43 -6.36 1.59
CA SER A 65 -11.36 -7.34 1.87
C SER A 65 -9.98 -6.78 1.51
N ALA A 66 -9.23 -7.44 0.63
CA ALA A 66 -7.92 -6.97 0.16
C ALA A 66 -7.93 -5.53 -0.36
N GLY A 67 -9.00 -5.12 -1.05
CA GLY A 67 -9.16 -3.73 -1.51
C GLY A 67 -9.29 -2.73 -0.38
N GLY A 68 -10.01 -3.08 0.69
CA GLY A 68 -10.10 -2.28 1.92
C GLY A 68 -8.75 -2.13 2.61
N MET A 69 -8.01 -3.24 2.74
CA MET A 69 -6.64 -3.24 3.31
C MET A 69 -5.70 -2.34 2.49
N VAL A 70 -5.68 -2.51 1.17
CA VAL A 70 -4.83 -1.69 0.29
C VAL A 70 -5.18 -0.22 0.40
N GLY A 71 -6.47 0.12 0.44
CA GLY A 71 -6.92 1.50 0.60
C GLY A 71 -6.46 2.12 1.92
N MET A 72 -6.58 1.39 3.03
CA MET A 72 -6.11 1.84 4.34
C MET A 72 -4.59 2.00 4.36
N ILE A 73 -3.84 0.99 3.90
CA ILE A 73 -2.37 1.04 3.87
C ILE A 73 -1.88 2.19 3.00
N SER A 74 -2.52 2.43 1.83
CA SER A 74 -2.19 3.58 0.97
C SER A 74 -2.37 4.91 1.70
N THR A 75 -3.49 5.06 2.40
CA THR A 75 -3.78 6.28 3.17
C THR A 75 -2.75 6.50 4.28
N LEU A 76 -2.41 5.44 5.02
CA LEU A 76 -1.41 5.52 6.09
C LEU A 76 -0.01 5.80 5.54
N ALA A 77 0.38 5.22 4.41
CA ALA A 77 1.65 5.48 3.75
C ALA A 77 1.80 6.95 3.33
N LEU A 78 0.72 7.53 2.81
CA LEU A 78 0.70 8.96 2.47
C LEU A 78 0.73 9.85 3.71
N TYR A 79 -0.05 9.48 4.74
CA TYR A 79 -0.09 10.21 6.01
C TYR A 79 1.26 10.20 6.75
N ALA A 80 2.02 9.10 6.60
CA ALA A 80 3.37 8.99 7.12
C ALA A 80 4.37 9.96 6.45
N GLY A 81 4.09 10.38 5.23
CA GLY A 81 4.94 11.32 4.48
C GLY A 81 6.29 10.75 4.04
N ASN A 82 6.52 9.47 4.22
CA ASN A 82 7.76 8.77 3.87
C ASN A 82 7.60 7.74 2.75
N TRP A 83 6.44 7.70 2.11
CA TRP A 83 6.18 6.79 1.01
C TRP A 83 7.19 6.98 -0.13
N LYS A 84 7.70 5.86 -0.64
CA LYS A 84 8.58 5.79 -1.81
C LYS A 84 8.17 4.62 -2.69
N PRO A 85 8.08 4.79 -4.01
CA PRO A 85 7.70 3.71 -4.91
C PRO A 85 8.78 2.62 -4.97
N VAL A 86 8.36 1.39 -5.19
CA VAL A 86 9.28 0.27 -5.36
C VAL A 86 9.68 0.14 -6.82
N LYS A 87 10.89 0.54 -7.14
CA LYS A 87 11.42 0.50 -8.51
C LYS A 87 11.92 -0.89 -8.96
N LYS A 88 12.20 -1.80 -8.02
CA LYS A 88 12.73 -3.15 -8.31
C LYS A 88 12.22 -4.16 -7.31
N VAL A 89 11.99 -5.38 -7.78
CA VAL A 89 11.69 -6.50 -6.90
C VAL A 89 12.80 -6.65 -5.86
N SER A 90 12.42 -6.67 -4.60
CA SER A 90 13.31 -6.79 -3.45
C SER A 90 13.14 -8.14 -2.75
N ASN A 91 14.21 -8.61 -2.15
CA ASN A 91 14.21 -9.80 -1.28
C ASN A 91 14.22 -9.42 0.21
N VAL A 92 14.26 -8.13 0.49
CA VAL A 92 14.27 -7.54 1.83
C VAL A 92 13.19 -6.48 1.90
N LYS A 93 12.70 -6.19 3.09
CA LYS A 93 11.74 -5.10 3.30
C LYS A 93 12.27 -3.82 2.66
N THR A 94 11.39 -3.11 2.00
CA THR A 94 11.72 -1.90 1.23
C THR A 94 11.40 -0.63 1.99
N GLY A 95 10.58 -0.74 3.04
CA GLY A 95 9.95 0.39 3.74
C GLY A 95 8.70 0.92 3.02
N ASN A 96 8.33 0.33 1.89
CA ASN A 96 7.06 0.62 1.24
C ASN A 96 5.97 -0.27 1.84
N TYR A 97 5.03 0.33 2.55
CA TYR A 97 3.98 -0.40 3.26
C TYR A 97 3.11 -1.26 2.34
N LEU A 98 2.84 -0.81 1.11
CA LEU A 98 2.06 -1.58 0.14
C LEU A 98 2.82 -2.84 -0.30
N TYR A 99 4.06 -2.66 -0.75
CA TYR A 99 4.88 -3.78 -1.21
C TYR A 99 5.15 -4.78 -0.08
N ASP A 100 5.60 -4.28 1.06
CA ASP A 100 6.04 -5.14 2.16
C ASP A 100 4.88 -5.93 2.76
N SER A 101 3.67 -5.34 2.84
CA SER A 101 2.48 -6.02 3.34
C SER A 101 2.01 -7.16 2.44
N TRP A 102 2.20 -7.07 1.12
CA TRP A 102 1.69 -8.06 0.18
C TRP A 102 2.75 -9.03 -0.35
N VAL A 103 4.02 -8.63 -0.35
CA VAL A 103 5.12 -9.51 -0.82
C VAL A 103 5.68 -10.33 0.33
N PHE A 104 5.72 -9.77 1.51
CA PHE A 104 6.31 -10.43 2.66
C PHE A 104 5.27 -10.92 3.67
N LEU A 105 4.01 -10.44 3.61
CA LEU A 105 2.95 -10.78 4.54
C LEU A 105 3.45 -10.83 5.99
N ASP A 106 4.25 -9.84 6.34
CA ASP A 106 4.92 -9.69 7.63
C ASP A 106 5.82 -10.86 8.06
N ASP A 107 6.31 -11.66 7.10
CA ASP A 107 7.28 -12.69 7.41
C ASP A 107 8.57 -12.12 8.02
N ASP A 108 9.09 -12.82 9.00
CA ASP A 108 10.44 -12.62 9.47
C ASP A 108 11.43 -12.94 8.33
N LEU A 109 11.99 -11.87 7.76
CA LEU A 109 12.87 -11.93 6.59
C LEU A 109 14.29 -12.43 6.91
N THR A 110 14.52 -12.97 8.10
CA THR A 110 15.80 -13.53 8.50
C THR A 110 16.17 -14.79 7.73
N SER A 111 15.18 -15.46 7.11
CA SER A 111 15.46 -16.61 6.27
C SER A 111 16.01 -16.20 4.89
N ASN A 112 17.23 -16.59 4.58
CA ASN A 112 17.86 -16.38 3.26
C ASN A 112 17.27 -17.24 2.13
N ASN A 113 16.31 -18.12 2.41
CA ASN A 113 15.73 -19.04 1.44
C ASN A 113 14.36 -18.57 0.94
N LYS A 114 14.30 -18.06 -0.30
CA LYS A 114 13.07 -17.55 -0.94
C LYS A 114 11.92 -18.55 -1.01
N LYS A 115 12.22 -19.85 -1.23
CA LYS A 115 11.20 -20.91 -1.27
C LYS A 115 10.64 -21.21 0.12
N SER A 116 11.48 -21.08 1.15
CA SER A 116 11.08 -21.24 2.54
C SER A 116 10.13 -20.13 2.98
N ARG A 117 10.34 -18.88 2.53
CA ARG A 117 9.47 -17.74 2.87
C ARG A 117 8.05 -17.86 2.33
N ALA A 118 7.92 -18.10 1.03
CA ALA A 118 6.59 -18.25 0.41
C ALA A 118 5.81 -19.44 1.01
N LYS A 119 6.52 -20.51 1.36
CA LYS A 119 5.94 -21.68 2.02
C LYS A 119 5.54 -21.35 3.46
N ALA A 120 6.40 -20.65 4.21
CA ALA A 120 6.10 -20.25 5.58
C ALA A 120 4.86 -19.35 5.67
N THR A 121 4.72 -18.38 4.77
CA THR A 121 3.54 -17.51 4.73
C THR A 121 2.26 -18.31 4.45
N PHE A 122 2.28 -19.19 3.47
CA PHE A 122 1.13 -20.02 3.16
C PHE A 122 0.79 -20.99 4.29
N GLU A 123 1.80 -21.58 4.92
CA GLU A 123 1.64 -22.44 6.09
C GLU A 123 1.04 -21.69 7.28
N LYS A 124 1.44 -20.44 7.53
CA LYS A 124 0.86 -19.60 8.57
C LYS A 124 -0.64 -19.34 8.34
N MET A 125 -1.04 -19.08 7.09
CA MET A 125 -2.46 -18.87 6.77
C MET A 125 -3.29 -20.17 6.87
N LEU A 126 -2.66 -21.32 6.76
CA LEU A 126 -3.30 -22.63 6.92
C LEU A 126 -3.12 -23.21 8.33
N ASP A 127 -2.40 -22.53 9.20
CA ASP A 127 -2.24 -22.92 10.59
C ASP A 127 -3.60 -22.86 11.30
N THR A 128 -3.92 -23.92 12.02
CA THR A 128 -5.21 -24.08 12.70
C THR A 128 -5.12 -23.75 14.18
N SER A 129 -4.04 -23.14 14.64
CA SER A 129 -3.83 -22.82 16.05
C SER A 129 -4.77 -21.73 16.58
N ASP A 130 -5.42 -20.96 15.69
CA ASP A 130 -6.45 -19.98 16.01
C ASP A 130 -7.87 -20.58 16.09
N ILE A 131 -8.02 -21.89 15.81
CA ILE A 131 -9.30 -22.58 15.92
C ILE A 131 -9.55 -22.97 17.37
N ASP A 132 -10.53 -22.34 17.98
CA ASP A 132 -11.07 -22.74 19.27
C ASP A 132 -12.13 -23.84 19.06
N THR A 133 -11.84 -25.05 19.55
CA THR A 133 -12.76 -26.19 19.45
C THR A 133 -14.08 -25.99 20.17
N ASP A 134 -14.11 -25.08 21.17
CA ASP A 134 -15.30 -24.81 21.97
C ASP A 134 -16.22 -23.76 21.35
N HIS A 135 -15.67 -22.86 20.51
CA HIS A 135 -16.40 -21.74 19.90
C HIS A 135 -16.49 -21.83 18.37
N GLY A 136 -15.92 -22.87 17.77
CA GLY A 136 -15.88 -23.06 16.31
C GLY A 136 -14.76 -22.28 15.62
N ALA A 137 -14.64 -22.47 14.32
CA ALA A 137 -13.64 -21.78 13.52
C ALA A 137 -14.11 -20.35 13.18
N PRO A 138 -13.40 -19.29 13.62
CA PRO A 138 -13.78 -17.92 13.28
C PRO A 138 -13.59 -17.60 11.80
N SER A 139 -12.68 -18.28 11.12
CA SER A 139 -12.46 -18.16 9.69
C SER A 139 -11.88 -19.44 9.08
N LEU A 140 -11.91 -19.56 7.74
CA LEU A 140 -11.29 -20.69 7.03
C LEU A 140 -9.76 -20.58 6.94
N LEU A 141 -9.22 -19.37 7.12
CA LEU A 141 -7.79 -19.09 7.10
C LEU A 141 -7.42 -18.38 8.39
N ASN A 142 -6.25 -18.67 8.91
CA ASN A 142 -5.71 -17.99 10.07
C ASN A 142 -5.54 -16.49 9.79
N SER A 143 -6.16 -15.62 10.60
CA SER A 143 -6.11 -14.16 10.45
C SER A 143 -4.88 -13.52 11.07
N THR A 144 -4.11 -14.24 11.88
CA THR A 144 -2.95 -13.72 12.61
C THR A 144 -1.95 -12.97 11.70
N PRO A 145 -1.64 -13.43 10.45
CA PRO A 145 -0.77 -12.67 9.56
C PRO A 145 -1.34 -11.31 9.14
N ILE A 146 -2.67 -11.20 9.09
CA ILE A 146 -3.35 -9.94 8.75
C ILE A 146 -3.27 -8.97 9.92
N ASP A 147 -3.49 -9.47 11.14
CA ASP A 147 -3.37 -8.68 12.36
C ASP A 147 -1.94 -8.16 12.52
N ALA A 148 -0.93 -9.00 12.28
CA ALA A 148 0.48 -8.61 12.30
C ALA A 148 0.81 -7.51 11.27
N ILE A 149 0.22 -7.55 10.07
CA ILE A 149 0.35 -6.47 9.08
C ILE A 149 -0.25 -5.18 9.62
N ALA A 150 -1.45 -5.24 10.20
CA ALA A 150 -2.12 -4.06 10.73
C ALA A 150 -1.30 -3.43 11.86
N GLU A 151 -0.88 -4.22 12.85
CA GLU A 151 -0.04 -3.77 13.96
C GLU A 151 1.24 -3.10 13.43
N ARG A 152 1.97 -3.76 12.54
CA ARG A 152 3.20 -3.21 11.97
C ARG A 152 2.98 -1.86 11.28
N VAL A 153 1.94 -1.75 10.45
CA VAL A 153 1.69 -0.51 9.69
C VAL A 153 1.35 0.64 10.64
N PHE A 154 0.66 0.37 11.75
CA PHE A 154 0.38 1.39 12.76
C PHE A 154 1.60 1.72 13.63
N ASP A 155 2.37 0.72 14.03
CA ASP A 155 3.54 0.90 14.89
C ASP A 155 4.71 1.60 14.18
N GLU A 156 4.84 1.38 12.87
CA GLU A 156 5.87 2.02 12.04
C GLU A 156 5.50 3.44 11.61
N LEU A 157 4.31 3.96 11.97
CA LEU A 157 3.95 5.34 11.65
C LEU A 157 4.93 6.30 12.35
N PRO A 158 5.53 7.25 11.60
CA PRO A 158 6.37 8.28 12.20
C PRO A 158 5.58 9.10 13.22
N LYS A 159 6.25 9.53 14.30
CA LYS A 159 5.62 10.37 15.34
C LYS A 159 5.16 11.74 14.81
N ASP A 160 5.74 12.19 13.71
CA ASP A 160 5.42 13.42 13.00
C ASP A 160 4.50 13.18 11.79
N ALA A 161 3.89 12.00 11.67
CA ALA A 161 2.86 11.74 10.66
C ALA A 161 1.70 12.74 10.83
N GLY A 162 1.15 13.21 9.71
CA GLY A 162 0.08 14.20 9.77
C GLY A 162 -0.46 14.61 8.40
N LEU A 163 -1.54 15.38 8.42
CA LEU A 163 -2.20 15.87 7.21
C LEU A 163 -1.32 16.83 6.40
N ASP A 164 -0.38 17.48 7.04
CA ASP A 164 0.62 18.36 6.41
C ASP A 164 1.66 17.59 5.58
N LYS A 165 1.74 16.29 5.77
CA LYS A 165 2.62 15.40 4.99
C LYS A 165 1.96 14.87 3.72
N LEU A 166 0.65 15.03 3.57
CA LEU A 166 -0.04 14.55 2.39
C LEU A 166 0.49 15.24 1.13
N PRO A 167 0.80 14.49 0.08
CA PRO A 167 1.30 15.06 -1.15
C PRO A 167 0.23 15.92 -1.82
N SER A 168 0.67 16.96 -2.51
CA SER A 168 -0.19 17.74 -3.42
C SER A 168 -0.03 17.16 -4.82
N PHE A 169 -1.05 16.50 -5.31
CA PHE A 169 -1.09 16.02 -6.69
C PHE A 169 -1.83 16.97 -7.63
#